data_af8a3b0423e80f56339926223ab820df
#
_entry.id   af8a3b0423e80f56339926223ab820df
#
_cell.length_a   1.000
_cell.length_b   1.000
_cell.length_c   1.000
_cell.angle_alpha   90.00
_cell.angle_beta   90.00
_cell.angle_gamma   90.00
#
_symmetry.space_group_name_H-M   'P 1'
#
loop_
_entity.id
_entity.type
_entity.pdbx_description
1 polymer ?
#
loop_
_entity_poly.entity_id
_entity_poly.type
_entity_poly.pdbx_seq_one_letter_code
_entity_poly.pdbx_strand_id
1 'polypeptide(L)'
;DISAGGAGKGITDVLADQVDIAMVSRELKPQEKEKGALAYAVAKDAVVATINASNPVYRELLKTGLSRKQATAIWEGKTKMNVYTRSDACGAAETWAAFLGKKQEDLKGTGVFGDPGVAETLQKDVNGIGFNNIGYAYNDKTHKPTKGIAIVPIDVNGNGKLDADEKFYDTLDELMDAIAKGKYPAP
;
A
#
# COMPACT_ATOMS: atom_id res chain seq x y z
N ASP A 1 -7.01 7.57 26.20
CA ASP A 1 -6.08 8.38 25.40
C ASP A 1 -5.64 7.59 24.17
N ILE A 2 -5.38 8.31 23.07
CA ILE A 2 -4.87 7.71 21.81
C ILE A 2 -3.51 8.33 21.53
N SER A 3 -2.48 7.48 21.33
CA SER A 3 -1.15 7.92 20.92
C SER A 3 -0.84 7.45 19.50
N ALA A 4 -0.11 8.25 18.73
CA ALA A 4 0.32 7.90 17.38
C ALA A 4 1.64 7.11 17.39
N GLY A 5 1.76 6.16 16.46
CA GLY A 5 2.96 5.36 16.23
C GLY A 5 2.68 4.31 15.17
N GLY A 6 3.71 3.69 14.62
CA GLY A 6 3.52 2.55 13.71
C GLY A 6 3.08 1.27 14.44
N ALA A 7 2.65 0.25 13.66
CA ALA A 7 2.21 -1.05 14.19
C ALA A 7 3.21 -1.67 15.18
N GLY A 8 4.52 -1.55 14.91
CA GLY A 8 5.56 -2.06 15.80
C GLY A 8 5.59 -1.38 17.17
N LYS A 9 5.38 -0.04 17.21
CA LYS A 9 5.29 0.69 18.47
C LYS A 9 4.08 0.24 19.27
N GLY A 10 2.90 0.18 18.64
CA GLY A 10 1.68 -0.28 19.32
C GLY A 10 1.82 -1.67 19.93
N ILE A 11 2.43 -2.61 19.22
CA ILE A 11 2.69 -3.96 19.76
C ILE A 11 3.67 -3.91 20.94
N THR A 12 4.72 -3.11 20.86
CA THR A 12 5.68 -2.95 21.96
C THR A 12 5.00 -2.36 23.20
N ASP A 13 4.18 -1.34 23.01
CA ASP A 13 3.49 -0.66 24.10
C ASP A 13 2.47 -1.59 24.80
N VAL A 14 1.72 -2.40 24.03
CA VAL A 14 0.76 -3.36 24.63
C VAL A 14 1.46 -4.50 25.34
N LEU A 15 2.57 -4.99 24.84
CA LEU A 15 3.38 -6.03 25.49
C LEU A 15 4.12 -5.52 26.75
N ALA A 16 4.27 -4.22 26.89
CA ALA A 16 4.85 -3.56 28.05
C ALA A 16 3.79 -2.98 29.02
N ASP A 17 2.52 -3.35 28.87
CA ASP A 17 1.38 -2.85 29.65
C ASP A 17 1.27 -1.31 29.70
N GLN A 18 1.76 -0.63 28.63
CA GLN A 18 1.67 0.82 28.48
C GLN A 18 0.33 1.26 27.89
N VAL A 19 -0.33 0.36 27.15
CA VAL A 19 -1.65 0.55 26.57
C VAL A 19 -2.44 -0.74 26.63
N ASP A 20 -3.77 -0.65 26.72
CA ASP A 20 -4.66 -1.81 26.79
C ASP A 20 -4.87 -2.45 25.40
N ILE A 21 -4.86 -1.65 24.33
CA ILE A 21 -5.15 -2.06 22.95
C ILE A 21 -4.22 -1.34 22.00
N ALA A 22 -3.65 -2.09 21.04
CA ALA A 22 -2.88 -1.54 19.92
C ALA A 22 -3.63 -1.75 18.60
N MET A 23 -3.71 -0.69 17.78
CA MET A 23 -4.16 -0.80 16.38
C MET A 23 -2.99 -1.23 15.51
N VAL A 24 -3.12 -2.35 14.81
CA VAL A 24 -2.04 -2.98 14.05
C VAL A 24 -2.53 -3.29 12.64
N SER A 25 -1.79 -2.86 11.64
CA SER A 25 -2.08 -3.03 10.21
C SER A 25 -1.22 -4.10 9.53
N ARG A 26 -0.77 -5.09 10.29
CA ARG A 26 -0.03 -6.27 9.82
C ARG A 26 -0.28 -7.46 10.74
N GLU A 27 0.13 -8.64 10.31
CA GLU A 27 0.12 -9.81 11.17
C GLU A 27 1.15 -9.70 12.31
N LEU A 28 0.83 -10.34 13.43
CA LEU A 28 1.78 -10.50 14.53
C LEU A 28 2.90 -11.46 14.13
N LYS A 29 4.14 -11.05 14.38
CA LYS A 29 5.32 -11.91 14.22
C LYS A 29 5.31 -13.05 15.25
N PRO A 30 5.93 -14.20 14.96
CA PRO A 30 5.98 -15.33 15.90
C PRO A 30 6.45 -14.92 17.31
N GLN A 31 7.51 -14.12 17.40
CA GLN A 31 8.05 -13.64 18.67
C GLN A 31 7.11 -12.73 19.45
N GLU A 32 6.20 -12.00 18.77
CA GLU A 32 5.19 -11.16 19.41
C GLU A 32 4.06 -12.01 19.99
N LYS A 33 3.67 -13.08 19.28
CA LYS A 33 2.70 -14.08 19.77
C LYS A 33 3.25 -14.86 20.97
N GLU A 34 4.51 -15.26 20.92
CA GLU A 34 5.21 -15.94 22.02
C GLU A 34 5.27 -15.09 23.30
N LYS A 35 5.33 -13.77 23.16
CA LYS A 35 5.29 -12.80 24.26
C LYS A 35 3.87 -12.54 24.80
N GLY A 36 2.86 -13.17 24.23
CA GLY A 36 1.47 -13.08 24.70
C GLY A 36 0.59 -12.07 23.94
N ALA A 37 1.08 -11.47 22.84
CA ALA A 37 0.21 -10.62 22.03
C ALA A 37 -0.90 -11.43 21.37
N LEU A 38 -2.15 -10.94 21.51
CA LEU A 38 -3.35 -11.51 20.88
C LEU A 38 -3.81 -10.58 19.76
N ALA A 39 -4.24 -11.14 18.62
CA ALA A 39 -4.75 -10.36 17.51
C ALA A 39 -6.22 -10.67 17.24
N TYR A 40 -7.03 -9.62 17.08
CA TYR A 40 -8.42 -9.68 16.68
C TYR A 40 -8.57 -8.89 15.37
N ALA A 41 -8.91 -9.58 14.28
CA ALA A 41 -9.18 -8.92 13.01
C ALA A 41 -10.54 -8.20 13.08
N VAL A 42 -10.51 -6.89 12.97
CA VAL A 42 -11.71 -6.04 13.05
C VAL A 42 -12.12 -5.45 11.70
N ALA A 43 -11.19 -5.37 10.75
CA ALA A 43 -11.42 -4.86 9.40
C ALA A 43 -10.42 -5.47 8.41
N LYS A 44 -10.75 -5.42 7.13
CA LYS A 44 -9.81 -5.63 6.03
C LYS A 44 -9.34 -4.27 5.53
N ASP A 45 -8.08 -4.16 5.24
CA ASP A 45 -7.44 -2.96 4.69
C ASP A 45 -6.55 -3.36 3.52
N ALA A 46 -6.14 -2.38 2.71
CA ALA A 46 -5.27 -2.64 1.57
C ALA A 46 -4.32 -1.47 1.29
N VAL A 47 -3.22 -1.82 0.62
CA VAL A 47 -2.25 -0.89 0.10
C VAL A 47 -2.25 -1.01 -1.42
N VAL A 48 -2.36 0.11 -2.12
CA VAL A 48 -2.41 0.17 -3.58
C VAL A 48 -1.21 0.91 -4.14
N ALA A 49 -0.75 0.52 -5.31
CA ALA A 49 0.21 1.30 -6.07
C ALA A 49 -0.45 2.61 -6.53
N THR A 50 0.22 3.72 -6.31
CA THR A 50 -0.24 5.07 -6.66
C THR A 50 0.78 5.76 -7.56
N ILE A 51 0.30 6.57 -8.48
CA ILE A 51 1.10 7.26 -9.48
C ILE A 51 0.56 8.67 -9.65
N ASN A 52 1.38 9.62 -10.12
CA ASN A 52 0.83 10.91 -10.53
C ASN A 52 -0.18 10.72 -11.67
N ALA A 53 -1.33 11.37 -11.57
CA ALA A 53 -2.41 11.21 -12.56
C ALA A 53 -2.02 11.65 -13.99
N SER A 54 -0.97 12.48 -14.13
CA SER A 54 -0.42 12.93 -15.41
C SER A 54 0.84 12.16 -15.83
N ASN A 55 1.19 11.08 -15.11
CA ASN A 55 2.39 10.30 -15.44
C ASN A 55 2.27 9.69 -16.85
N PRO A 56 3.28 9.86 -17.72
CA PRO A 56 3.20 9.41 -19.11
C PRO A 56 3.00 7.90 -19.27
N VAL A 57 3.46 7.08 -18.33
CA VAL A 57 3.29 5.61 -18.40
C VAL A 57 1.93 5.14 -17.87
N TYR A 58 1.15 5.99 -17.21
CA TYR A 58 -0.11 5.58 -16.60
C TYR A 58 -1.13 5.03 -17.61
N ARG A 59 -1.22 5.65 -18.80
CA ARG A 59 -2.13 5.17 -19.87
C ARG A 59 -1.82 3.75 -20.35
N GLU A 60 -0.55 3.36 -20.31
CA GLU A 60 -0.15 1.99 -20.64
C GLU A 60 -0.52 1.04 -19.50
N LEU A 61 -0.22 1.42 -18.25
CA LEU A 61 -0.57 0.63 -17.08
C LEU A 61 -2.08 0.39 -16.93
N LEU A 62 -2.93 1.29 -17.40
CA LEU A 62 -4.38 1.07 -17.47
C LEU A 62 -4.79 -0.05 -18.46
N LYS A 63 -3.92 -0.41 -19.40
CA LYS A 63 -4.19 -1.49 -20.37
C LYS A 63 -3.54 -2.80 -19.96
N THR A 64 -2.32 -2.72 -19.42
CA THR A 64 -1.50 -3.89 -19.11
C THR A 64 -1.59 -4.33 -17.66
N GLY A 65 -2.02 -3.44 -16.76
CA GLY A 65 -1.81 -3.62 -15.33
C GLY A 65 -0.32 -3.52 -14.95
N LEU A 66 -0.05 -3.54 -13.67
CA LEU A 66 1.30 -3.62 -13.10
C LEU A 66 1.50 -5.04 -12.56
N SER A 67 2.24 -5.88 -13.25
CA SER A 67 2.53 -7.22 -12.74
C SER A 67 3.47 -7.16 -11.52
N ARG A 68 3.40 -8.17 -10.65
CA ARG A 68 4.29 -8.29 -9.48
C ARG A 68 5.77 -8.20 -9.87
N LYS A 69 6.17 -8.79 -11.00
CA LYS A 69 7.54 -8.73 -11.52
C LYS A 69 7.95 -7.30 -11.88
N GLN A 70 7.10 -6.55 -12.56
CA GLN A 70 7.37 -5.15 -12.90
C GLN A 70 7.42 -4.28 -11.63
N ALA A 71 6.47 -4.45 -10.71
CA ALA A 71 6.48 -3.77 -9.43
C ALA A 71 7.77 -4.04 -8.66
N THR A 72 8.20 -5.31 -8.56
CA THR A 72 9.47 -5.67 -7.91
C THR A 72 10.65 -4.92 -8.56
N ALA A 73 10.73 -4.89 -9.88
CA ALA A 73 11.80 -4.18 -10.58
C ALA A 73 11.80 -2.67 -10.30
N ILE A 74 10.61 -2.04 -10.19
CA ILE A 74 10.47 -0.62 -9.86
C ILE A 74 11.08 -0.34 -8.47
N TRP A 75 10.66 -1.08 -7.45
CA TRP A 75 11.17 -0.91 -6.08
C TRP A 75 12.54 -1.55 -5.83
N GLU A 76 13.16 -2.12 -6.85
CA GLU A 76 14.60 -2.43 -6.92
C GLU A 76 15.41 -1.30 -7.57
N GLY A 77 14.78 -0.20 -7.99
CA GLY A 77 15.43 0.92 -8.67
C GLY A 77 15.69 0.67 -10.15
N LYS A 78 15.07 -0.34 -10.77
CA LYS A 78 15.22 -0.68 -12.20
C LYS A 78 14.13 0.01 -13.04
N THR A 79 14.02 1.34 -12.90
CA THR A 79 13.04 2.17 -13.60
C THR A 79 13.58 3.56 -13.85
N LYS A 80 12.93 4.29 -14.78
CA LYS A 80 13.18 5.72 -15.01
C LYS A 80 12.21 6.62 -14.23
N MET A 81 11.22 6.04 -13.53
CA MET A 81 10.30 6.79 -12.69
C MET A 81 10.97 7.19 -11.37
N ASN A 82 10.49 8.26 -10.76
CA ASN A 82 10.87 8.65 -9.42
C ASN A 82 10.06 7.79 -8.42
N VAL A 83 10.74 6.88 -7.75
CA VAL A 83 10.10 5.91 -6.85
C VAL A 83 10.05 6.48 -5.45
N TYR A 84 8.87 6.44 -4.83
CA TYR A 84 8.65 6.87 -3.45
C TYR A 84 8.29 5.68 -2.58
N THR A 85 8.90 5.63 -1.39
CA THR A 85 8.65 4.64 -0.36
C THR A 85 8.43 5.34 0.99
N ARG A 86 8.22 4.60 2.04
CA ARG A 86 8.02 5.15 3.39
C ARG A 86 9.35 5.27 4.13
N SER A 87 9.57 6.41 4.79
CA SER A 87 10.71 6.61 5.70
C SER A 87 10.43 6.13 7.12
N ASP A 88 9.16 5.95 7.48
CA ASP A 88 8.71 5.41 8.76
C ASP A 88 8.44 3.90 8.68
N ALA A 89 8.66 3.19 9.77
CA ALA A 89 8.28 1.78 9.91
C ALA A 89 6.75 1.68 10.05
N CYS A 90 6.07 1.16 9.03
CA CYS A 90 4.61 1.14 9.00
C CYS A 90 4.04 -0.07 8.27
N GLY A 91 2.80 -0.42 8.60
CA GLY A 91 2.09 -1.55 7.99
C GLY A 91 1.92 -1.43 6.48
N ALA A 92 1.73 -0.22 5.93
CA ALA A 92 1.62 -0.02 4.49
C ALA A 92 2.90 -0.43 3.75
N ALA A 93 4.08 -0.03 4.26
CA ALA A 93 5.34 -0.41 3.64
C ALA A 93 5.68 -1.89 3.86
N GLU A 94 5.37 -2.46 5.03
CA GLU A 94 5.53 -3.90 5.28
C GLU A 94 4.64 -4.72 4.34
N THR A 95 3.36 -4.34 4.17
CA THR A 95 2.41 -5.01 3.28
C THR A 95 2.84 -4.94 1.82
N TRP A 96 3.24 -3.74 1.34
CA TRP A 96 3.73 -3.58 -0.02
C TRP A 96 5.00 -4.39 -0.27
N ALA A 97 5.95 -4.37 0.65
CA ALA A 97 7.17 -5.16 0.56
C ALA A 97 6.88 -6.66 0.55
N ALA A 98 5.98 -7.15 1.41
CA ALA A 98 5.56 -8.55 1.44
C ALA A 98 4.90 -8.97 0.11
N PHE A 99 4.04 -8.14 -0.49
CA PHE A 99 3.52 -8.36 -1.84
C PHE A 99 4.63 -8.52 -2.88
N LEU A 100 5.74 -7.79 -2.76
CA LEU A 100 6.90 -7.91 -3.64
C LEU A 100 7.85 -9.06 -3.28
N GLY A 101 7.58 -9.80 -2.21
CA GLY A 101 8.47 -10.85 -1.68
C GLY A 101 9.74 -10.29 -1.03
N LYS A 102 9.64 -9.11 -0.42
CA LYS A 102 10.74 -8.35 0.18
C LYS A 102 10.41 -7.92 1.61
N LYS A 103 11.38 -7.28 2.27
CA LYS A 103 11.18 -6.52 3.50
C LYS A 103 11.12 -5.03 3.20
N GLN A 104 10.55 -4.24 4.11
CA GLN A 104 10.45 -2.78 3.94
C GLN A 104 11.81 -2.13 3.65
N GLU A 105 12.85 -2.53 4.36
CA GLU A 105 14.22 -2.01 4.21
C GLU A 105 14.87 -2.31 2.86
N ASP A 106 14.35 -3.28 2.11
CA ASP A 106 14.85 -3.64 0.78
C ASP A 106 14.27 -2.75 -0.33
N LEU A 107 13.19 -2.01 -0.05
CA LEU A 107 12.54 -1.15 -1.02
C LEU A 107 13.43 0.04 -1.37
N LYS A 108 13.75 0.21 -2.65
CA LYS A 108 14.50 1.36 -3.16
C LYS A 108 13.54 2.50 -3.49
N GLY A 109 14.02 3.72 -3.35
CA GLY A 109 13.28 4.95 -3.63
C GLY A 109 13.54 6.03 -2.59
N THR A 110 12.95 7.19 -2.81
CA THR A 110 13.00 8.30 -1.85
C THR A 110 12.02 8.05 -0.71
N GLY A 111 12.53 8.00 0.52
CA GLY A 111 11.72 7.81 1.71
C GLY A 111 10.91 9.07 2.05
N VAL A 112 9.59 8.91 2.18
CA VAL A 112 8.65 10.00 2.54
C VAL A 112 7.87 9.58 3.78
N PHE A 113 7.69 10.51 4.70
CA PHE A 113 6.99 10.25 5.96
C PHE A 113 5.47 10.25 5.77
N GLY A 114 4.83 9.18 6.20
CA GLY A 114 3.37 9.02 6.22
C GLY A 114 2.73 8.84 4.84
N ASP A 115 1.53 8.26 4.81
CA ASP A 115 0.72 8.16 3.59
C ASP A 115 0.34 9.53 3.00
N PRO A 116 -0.03 10.55 3.82
CA PRO A 116 -0.27 11.89 3.30
C PRO A 116 0.93 12.46 2.54
N GLY A 117 2.14 12.29 3.10
CA GLY A 117 3.37 12.79 2.48
C GLY A 117 3.66 12.14 1.13
N VAL A 118 3.46 10.81 1.01
CA VAL A 118 3.59 10.11 -0.28
C VAL A 118 2.57 10.64 -1.29
N ALA A 119 1.29 10.77 -0.91
CA ALA A 119 0.25 11.29 -1.78
C ALA A 119 0.55 12.72 -2.27
N GLU A 120 0.95 13.63 -1.37
CA GLU A 120 1.33 15.00 -1.72
C GLU A 120 2.57 15.05 -2.64
N THR A 121 3.55 14.19 -2.41
CA THR A 121 4.75 14.12 -3.24
C THR A 121 4.40 13.67 -4.65
N LEU A 122 3.56 12.65 -4.78
CA LEU A 122 3.07 12.17 -6.08
C LEU A 122 2.27 13.23 -6.83
N GLN A 123 1.46 14.04 -6.15
CA GLN A 123 0.73 15.15 -6.79
C GLN A 123 1.66 16.17 -7.46
N LYS A 124 2.87 16.37 -6.91
CA LYS A 124 3.85 17.36 -7.36
C LYS A 124 4.84 16.82 -8.39
N ASP A 125 5.04 15.51 -8.44
CA ASP A 125 6.03 14.87 -9.32
C ASP A 125 5.33 14.05 -10.41
N VAL A 126 5.32 14.58 -11.62
CA VAL A 126 4.69 13.94 -12.80
C VAL A 126 5.29 12.58 -13.16
N ASN A 127 6.54 12.31 -12.78
CA ASN A 127 7.22 11.02 -13.00
C ASN A 127 7.15 10.11 -11.77
N GLY A 128 6.44 10.53 -10.72
CA GLY A 128 6.38 9.84 -9.44
C GLY A 128 5.49 8.58 -9.47
N ILE A 129 5.98 7.53 -8.81
CA ILE A 129 5.22 6.32 -8.44
C ILE A 129 5.51 5.98 -6.99
N GLY A 130 4.49 5.53 -6.26
CA GLY A 130 4.57 5.13 -4.87
C GLY A 130 3.50 4.12 -4.52
N PHE A 131 3.23 3.99 -3.23
CA PHE A 131 2.10 3.20 -2.72
C PHE A 131 1.47 3.93 -1.54
N ASN A 132 0.18 3.76 -1.37
CA ASN A 132 -0.60 4.33 -0.27
C ASN A 132 -1.62 3.33 0.26
N ASN A 133 -1.94 3.47 1.54
CA ASN A 133 -3.15 2.89 2.09
C ASN A 133 -4.39 3.44 1.35
N ILE A 134 -5.41 2.60 1.16
CA ILE A 134 -6.63 2.97 0.42
C ILE A 134 -7.32 4.22 0.97
N GLY A 135 -7.27 4.46 2.28
CA GLY A 135 -7.83 5.66 2.92
C GLY A 135 -7.16 6.98 2.52
N TYR A 136 -5.97 6.94 1.91
CA TYR A 136 -5.27 8.10 1.36
C TYR A 136 -5.20 8.09 -0.16
N ALA A 137 -5.29 6.91 -0.75
CA ALA A 137 -5.33 6.75 -2.20
C ALA A 137 -6.66 7.22 -2.80
N TYR A 138 -7.77 7.06 -2.06
CA TYR A 138 -9.10 7.52 -2.42
C TYR A 138 -9.60 8.61 -1.49
N ASN A 139 -10.47 9.45 -2.01
CA ASN A 139 -11.16 10.46 -1.22
C ASN A 139 -12.40 9.84 -0.56
N ASP A 140 -12.52 9.99 0.75
CA ASP A 140 -13.55 9.39 1.61
C ASP A 140 -15.00 9.86 1.29
N LYS A 141 -15.14 11.07 0.71
CA LYS A 141 -16.45 11.63 0.38
C LYS A 141 -16.92 11.30 -1.02
N THR A 142 -15.99 11.24 -1.97
CA THR A 142 -16.33 11.02 -3.39
C THR A 142 -16.11 9.60 -3.85
N HIS A 143 -15.41 8.79 -3.05
CA HIS A 143 -14.94 7.42 -3.34
C HIS A 143 -14.13 7.30 -4.64
N LYS A 144 -13.65 8.43 -5.17
CA LYS A 144 -12.77 8.50 -6.33
C LYS A 144 -11.32 8.61 -5.90
N PRO A 145 -10.35 8.26 -6.76
CA PRO A 145 -8.94 8.50 -6.50
C PRO A 145 -8.69 9.94 -6.07
N THR A 146 -7.82 10.13 -5.09
CA THR A 146 -7.45 11.45 -4.57
C THR A 146 -6.92 12.31 -5.69
N LYS A 147 -7.38 13.56 -5.76
CA LYS A 147 -7.03 14.51 -6.85
C LYS A 147 -5.52 14.60 -7.05
N GLY A 148 -5.08 14.46 -8.29
CA GLY A 148 -3.66 14.54 -8.69
C GLY A 148 -2.88 13.24 -8.60
N ILE A 149 -3.45 12.20 -7.99
CA ILE A 149 -2.91 10.83 -8.05
C ILE A 149 -3.89 9.90 -8.75
N ALA A 150 -3.39 8.78 -9.21
CA ALA A 150 -4.18 7.71 -9.81
C ALA A 150 -3.76 6.36 -9.23
N ILE A 151 -4.67 5.40 -9.27
CA ILE A 151 -4.41 4.05 -8.79
C ILE A 151 -3.89 3.21 -9.94
N VAL A 152 -2.82 2.49 -9.71
CA VAL A 152 -2.24 1.59 -10.71
C VAL A 152 -2.86 0.21 -10.53
N PRO A 153 -3.63 -0.28 -11.52
CA PRO A 153 -4.19 -1.63 -11.46
C PRO A 153 -3.10 -2.70 -11.42
N ILE A 154 -3.33 -3.77 -10.69
CA ILE A 154 -2.42 -4.92 -10.63
C ILE A 154 -2.86 -5.96 -11.67
N ASP A 155 -1.93 -6.38 -12.51
CA ASP A 155 -2.03 -7.57 -13.35
C ASP A 155 -1.72 -8.79 -12.45
N VAL A 156 -2.76 -9.40 -11.91
CA VAL A 156 -2.68 -10.44 -10.88
C VAL A 156 -2.14 -11.75 -11.47
N ASN A 157 -2.59 -12.08 -12.68
CA ASN A 157 -2.22 -13.33 -13.37
C ASN A 157 -0.90 -13.22 -14.15
N GLY A 158 -0.36 -12.00 -14.31
CA GLY A 158 0.94 -11.72 -14.93
C GLY A 158 0.96 -11.90 -16.45
N ASN A 159 -0.21 -11.83 -17.11
CA ASN A 159 -0.33 -12.07 -18.56
C ASN A 159 0.00 -10.81 -19.40
N GLY A 160 0.25 -9.67 -18.77
CA GLY A 160 0.59 -8.39 -19.43
C GLY A 160 -0.63 -7.65 -19.97
N LYS A 161 -1.83 -7.97 -19.50
CA LYS A 161 -3.10 -7.36 -19.88
C LYS A 161 -4.01 -7.25 -18.67
N LEU A 162 -4.65 -6.12 -18.51
CA LEU A 162 -5.65 -5.94 -17.46
C LEU A 162 -6.98 -6.56 -17.89
N ASP A 163 -7.29 -7.72 -17.35
CA ASP A 163 -8.51 -8.47 -17.66
C ASP A 163 -9.75 -7.86 -16.99
N ALA A 164 -10.94 -8.27 -17.41
CA ALA A 164 -12.18 -7.65 -16.92
C ALA A 164 -12.42 -7.85 -15.42
N ASP A 165 -11.97 -8.97 -14.88
CA ASP A 165 -12.08 -9.32 -13.45
C ASP A 165 -11.00 -8.66 -12.58
N GLU A 166 -10.02 -7.97 -13.19
CA GLU A 166 -9.00 -7.15 -12.54
C GLU A 166 -9.33 -5.65 -12.58
N LYS A 167 -10.46 -5.24 -13.20
CA LYS A 167 -10.90 -3.84 -13.32
C LYS A 167 -11.83 -3.43 -12.19
N PHE A 168 -11.29 -3.11 -11.04
CA PHE A 168 -12.03 -2.69 -9.84
C PHE A 168 -11.33 -1.54 -9.08
N TYR A 169 -10.61 -0.68 -9.81
CA TYR A 169 -9.82 0.41 -9.21
C TYR A 169 -10.42 1.80 -9.43
N ASP A 170 -11.55 1.92 -10.13
CA ASP A 170 -12.15 3.20 -10.48
C ASP A 170 -12.79 3.90 -9.29
N THR A 171 -13.26 3.13 -8.31
CA THR A 171 -13.82 3.63 -7.06
C THR A 171 -13.36 2.84 -5.85
N LEU A 172 -13.40 3.48 -4.68
CA LEU A 172 -13.12 2.81 -3.41
C LEU A 172 -14.10 1.64 -3.17
N ASP A 173 -15.38 1.82 -3.53
CA ASP A 173 -16.41 0.79 -3.33
C ASP A 173 -16.12 -0.48 -4.15
N GLU A 174 -15.72 -0.32 -5.42
CA GLU A 174 -15.33 -1.44 -6.27
C GLU A 174 -14.10 -2.18 -5.72
N LEU A 175 -13.11 -1.42 -5.27
CA LEU A 175 -11.91 -2.01 -4.67
C LEU A 175 -12.23 -2.73 -3.36
N MET A 176 -13.05 -2.15 -2.48
CA MET A 176 -13.47 -2.78 -1.23
C MET A 176 -14.26 -4.06 -1.47
N ASP A 177 -15.15 -4.07 -2.47
CA ASP A 177 -15.88 -5.28 -2.89
C ASP A 177 -14.91 -6.36 -3.41
N ALA A 178 -13.91 -5.97 -4.21
CA ALA A 178 -12.87 -6.89 -4.69
C ALA A 178 -12.03 -7.48 -3.54
N ILE A 179 -11.66 -6.66 -2.55
CA ILE A 179 -10.95 -7.11 -1.33
C ILE A 179 -11.81 -8.07 -0.54
N ALA A 180 -13.09 -7.75 -0.34
CA ALA A 180 -14.03 -8.60 0.40
C ALA A 180 -14.18 -9.98 -0.26
N LYS A 181 -14.20 -10.01 -1.59
CA LYS A 181 -14.31 -11.24 -2.42
C LYS A 181 -12.98 -11.98 -2.62
N GLY A 182 -11.87 -11.47 -2.08
CA GLY A 182 -10.55 -12.07 -2.25
C GLY A 182 -9.96 -11.95 -3.67
N LYS A 183 -10.42 -10.99 -4.46
CA LYS A 183 -9.90 -10.72 -5.82
C LYS A 183 -8.67 -9.83 -5.81
N TYR A 184 -8.55 -8.94 -4.84
CA TYR A 184 -7.35 -8.12 -4.66
C TYR A 184 -6.19 -9.02 -4.16
N PRO A 185 -4.98 -8.92 -4.75
CA PRO A 185 -3.89 -9.80 -4.39
C PRO A 185 -3.47 -9.60 -2.92
N ALA A 186 -3.35 -10.70 -2.21
CA ALA A 186 -2.76 -10.71 -0.86
C ALA A 186 -1.22 -10.62 -0.93
N PRO A 187 -0.57 -10.12 0.13
CA PRO A 187 0.88 -10.11 0.27
C PRO A 187 1.50 -11.48 0.22
#